data_2001d69cdcd4c77e8874819614340aa0
#
_entry.id   2001d69cdcd4c77e8874819614340aa0
#
_cell.length_a   1.000
_cell.length_b   1.000
_cell.length_c   1.000
_cell.angle_alpha   90.00
_cell.angle_beta   90.00
_cell.angle_gamma   90.00
#
_symmetry.space_group_name_H-M   'P 1'
#
loop_
_entity.id
_entity.type
_entity.pdbx_description
1 polymer ?
#
loop_
_entity_poly.entity_id
_entity_poly.type
_entity_poly.pdbx_seq_one_letter_code
_entity_poly.pdbx_strand_id
1 'polypeptide(L)'
;GGTVVIVLDEIDNIGHSDDILYGLPRARSNGYVDDVRPVIVGISNDFQFRDNLSPKVKDTLAEKEILFPPYDANQLRSILNPRAEKAFHDDVLSDDAVPLCAAFAAQDTGSARQAIRLLREAGELAQAADSDTVTEEHVREAQDELEKNQLYEGMQELTTQGHAVLCALAYHQALDDVPVRSRDLYERYVKICDRLDTDS
;
A
#
# COMPACT_ATOMS: atom_id res chain seq x y z
N GLY A 1 32.23 14.64 20.43
CA GLY A 1 31.66 13.96 19.26
C GLY A 1 30.13 14.00 19.28
N GLY A 2 29.52 14.17 18.13
CA GLY A 2 28.07 14.21 17.96
C GLY A 2 27.47 12.86 17.56
N THR A 3 26.15 12.71 17.69
CA THR A 3 25.39 11.60 17.10
C THR A 3 24.57 12.15 15.93
N VAL A 4 24.64 11.46 14.78
CA VAL A 4 23.80 11.74 13.62
C VAL A 4 22.88 10.56 13.42
N VAL A 5 21.57 10.82 13.35
CA VAL A 5 20.54 9.82 13.04
C VAL A 5 20.19 9.95 11.57
N ILE A 6 20.33 8.87 10.83
CA ILE A 6 19.98 8.78 9.42
C ILE A 6 18.75 7.88 9.34
N VAL A 7 17.65 8.41 8.84
CA VAL A 7 16.41 7.65 8.62
C VAL A 7 16.32 7.33 7.14
N LEU A 8 16.22 6.05 6.83
CA LEU A 8 16.03 5.53 5.47
C LEU A 8 14.62 4.97 5.40
N ASP A 9 13.75 5.70 4.73
CA ASP A 9 12.37 5.24 4.49
C ASP A 9 12.32 4.37 3.22
N GLU A 10 11.41 3.39 3.21
CA GLU A 10 11.25 2.42 2.12
C GLU A 10 12.57 1.74 1.71
N ILE A 11 13.33 1.26 2.70
CA ILE A 11 14.67 0.69 2.45
C ILE A 11 14.63 -0.61 1.61
N ASP A 12 13.47 -1.22 1.47
CA ASP A 12 13.21 -2.35 0.57
C ASP A 12 13.37 -1.96 -0.92
N ASN A 13 13.28 -0.66 -1.25
CA ASN A 13 13.46 -0.15 -2.60
C ASN A 13 14.92 0.10 -3.01
N ILE A 14 15.90 -0.17 -2.15
CA ILE A 14 17.33 -0.01 -2.48
C ILE A 14 17.84 -0.99 -3.56
N GLY A 15 16.99 -1.89 -4.04
CA GLY A 15 17.33 -2.88 -5.06
C GLY A 15 18.24 -3.99 -4.55
N HIS A 16 19.08 -4.54 -5.45
CA HIS A 16 19.96 -5.67 -5.13
C HIS A 16 21.27 -5.29 -4.42
N SER A 17 21.53 -3.99 -4.22
CA SER A 17 22.75 -3.51 -3.57
C SER A 17 22.45 -3.04 -2.15
N ASP A 18 22.80 -3.85 -1.18
CA ASP A 18 22.71 -3.53 0.25
C ASP A 18 23.99 -2.85 0.80
N ASP A 19 24.87 -2.38 -0.09
CA ASP A 19 26.17 -1.75 0.26
C ASP A 19 26.02 -0.52 1.15
N ILE A 20 24.94 0.24 0.97
CA ILE A 20 24.65 1.42 1.80
C ILE A 20 24.43 1.02 3.26
N LEU A 21 23.72 -0.09 3.50
CA LEU A 21 23.44 -0.64 4.83
C LEU A 21 24.70 -1.24 5.47
N TYR A 22 25.67 -1.63 4.66
CA TYR A 22 26.98 -2.06 5.13
C TYR A 22 27.91 -0.87 5.42
N GLY A 23 27.90 0.14 4.56
CA GLY A 23 28.84 1.25 4.61
C GLY A 23 28.53 2.29 5.67
N LEU A 24 27.23 2.68 5.80
CA LEU A 24 26.82 3.73 6.73
C LEU A 24 27.14 3.42 8.20
N PRO A 25 26.82 2.24 8.77
CA PRO A 25 27.16 1.92 10.15
C PRO A 25 28.67 1.93 10.40
N ARG A 26 29.46 1.65 9.38
CA ARG A 26 30.93 1.56 9.41
C ARG A 26 31.64 2.84 9.01
N ALA A 27 30.92 3.91 8.72
CA ALA A 27 31.51 5.15 8.24
C ALA A 27 32.63 5.68 9.16
N ARG A 28 32.46 5.55 10.47
CA ARG A 28 33.49 5.94 11.46
C ARG A 28 34.69 4.98 11.46
N SER A 29 34.47 3.68 11.45
CA SER A 29 35.55 2.68 11.44
C SER A 29 36.35 2.67 10.13
N ASN A 30 35.71 3.11 9.05
CA ASN A 30 36.35 3.26 7.74
C ASN A 30 37.06 4.62 7.57
N GLY A 31 37.04 5.51 8.57
CA GLY A 31 37.71 6.80 8.50
C GLY A 31 37.03 7.85 7.64
N TYR A 32 35.75 7.64 7.27
CA TYR A 32 34.97 8.62 6.50
C TYR A 32 34.46 9.76 7.40
N VAL A 33 34.29 9.52 8.70
CA VAL A 33 33.89 10.50 9.70
C VAL A 33 34.64 10.25 11.01
N ASP A 34 35.15 11.31 11.64
CA ASP A 34 35.98 11.17 12.85
C ASP A 34 35.18 11.39 14.14
N ASP A 35 34.45 12.48 14.24
CA ASP A 35 33.81 12.93 15.48
C ASP A 35 32.30 12.65 15.55
N VAL A 36 31.79 11.80 14.66
CA VAL A 36 30.36 11.52 14.55
C VAL A 36 30.09 10.05 14.74
N ARG A 37 29.06 9.73 15.54
CA ARG A 37 28.48 8.39 15.64
C ARG A 37 27.25 8.28 14.73
N PRO A 38 27.31 7.57 13.63
CA PRO A 38 26.11 7.32 12.80
C PRO A 38 25.18 6.33 13.51
N VAL A 39 23.89 6.62 13.51
CA VAL A 39 22.79 5.74 13.91
C VAL A 39 21.86 5.64 12.73
N ILE A 40 21.54 4.41 12.33
CA ILE A 40 20.68 4.16 11.16
C ILE A 40 19.33 3.66 11.66
N VAL A 41 18.26 4.25 11.14
CA VAL A 41 16.88 3.80 11.31
C VAL A 41 16.35 3.45 9.93
N GLY A 42 16.10 2.18 9.67
CA GLY A 42 15.48 1.71 8.44
C GLY A 42 13.99 1.49 8.64
N ILE A 43 13.17 1.91 7.68
CA ILE A 43 11.73 1.66 7.65
C ILE A 43 11.44 0.86 6.37
N SER A 44 10.74 -0.27 6.52
CA SER A 44 10.33 -1.12 5.42
C SER A 44 8.90 -1.59 5.59
N ASN A 45 8.21 -1.74 4.49
CA ASN A 45 6.90 -2.39 4.39
C ASN A 45 7.02 -3.88 4.05
N ASP A 46 8.22 -4.36 3.69
CA ASP A 46 8.47 -5.78 3.40
C ASP A 46 8.97 -6.51 4.65
N PHE A 47 8.14 -7.39 5.20
CA PHE A 47 8.50 -8.24 6.35
C PHE A 47 9.64 -9.22 6.05
N GLN A 48 9.90 -9.53 4.78
CA GLN A 48 10.98 -10.42 4.35
C GLN A 48 12.26 -9.65 4.01
N PHE A 49 12.22 -8.32 4.01
CA PHE A 49 13.37 -7.49 3.65
C PHE A 49 14.66 -7.91 4.39
N ARG A 50 14.55 -8.11 5.71
CA ARG A 50 15.67 -8.56 6.54
C ARG A 50 16.23 -9.92 6.08
N ASP A 51 15.35 -10.84 5.71
CA ASP A 51 15.75 -12.19 5.30
C ASP A 51 16.46 -12.17 3.94
N ASN A 52 16.18 -11.17 3.11
CA ASN A 52 16.80 -10.98 1.81
C ASN A 52 18.16 -10.25 1.87
N LEU A 53 18.52 -9.64 3.02
CA LEU A 53 19.83 -9.01 3.19
C LEU A 53 20.98 -10.02 3.15
N SER A 54 22.13 -9.60 2.62
CA SER A 54 23.33 -10.43 2.63
C SER A 54 23.81 -10.73 4.06
N PRO A 55 24.43 -11.90 4.32
CA PRO A 55 24.97 -12.25 5.64
C PRO A 55 25.90 -11.17 6.21
N LYS A 56 26.70 -10.56 5.35
CA LYS A 56 27.65 -9.49 5.69
C LYS A 56 26.94 -8.25 6.26
N VAL A 57 25.78 -7.90 5.72
CA VAL A 57 24.98 -6.76 6.19
C VAL A 57 24.28 -7.12 7.51
N LYS A 58 23.68 -8.29 7.60
CA LYS A 58 23.05 -8.78 8.85
C LYS A 58 24.00 -8.73 10.04
N ASP A 59 25.20 -9.23 9.86
CA ASP A 59 26.25 -9.23 10.90
C ASP A 59 26.70 -7.80 11.29
N THR A 60 26.64 -6.86 10.34
CA THR A 60 27.08 -5.47 10.55
C THR A 60 26.02 -4.63 11.23
N LEU A 61 24.76 -4.80 10.85
CA LEU A 61 23.64 -4.02 11.37
C LEU A 61 23.39 -4.31 12.84
N ALA A 62 23.42 -5.59 13.25
CA ALA A 62 23.07 -6.02 14.62
C ALA A 62 21.81 -5.29 15.11
N GLU A 63 20.81 -5.20 14.24
CA GLU A 63 19.65 -4.32 14.37
C GLU A 63 18.71 -4.74 15.49
N LYS A 64 17.99 -3.76 16.02
CA LYS A 64 16.81 -3.99 16.85
C LYS A 64 15.56 -3.77 15.99
N GLU A 65 14.82 -4.83 15.76
CA GLU A 65 13.56 -4.78 15.04
C GLU A 65 12.43 -4.24 15.92
N ILE A 66 11.60 -3.36 15.35
CA ILE A 66 10.37 -2.85 15.96
C ILE A 66 9.25 -3.07 14.96
N LEU A 67 8.35 -4.00 15.29
CA LEU A 67 7.20 -4.32 14.46
C LEU A 67 6.04 -3.37 14.75
N PHE A 68 5.47 -2.80 13.70
CA PHE A 68 4.22 -2.03 13.72
C PHE A 68 3.13 -2.85 13.04
N PRO A 69 2.28 -3.57 13.79
CA PRO A 69 1.19 -4.35 13.21
C PRO A 69 0.14 -3.43 12.58
N PRO A 70 -0.66 -3.95 11.63
CA PRO A 70 -1.85 -3.26 11.15
C PRO A 70 -2.77 -2.86 12.29
N TYR A 71 -3.43 -1.71 12.15
CA TYR A 71 -4.41 -1.25 13.14
C TYR A 71 -5.71 -2.06 13.07
N ASP A 72 -6.29 -2.37 14.22
CA ASP A 72 -7.65 -2.88 14.30
C ASP A 72 -8.70 -1.75 14.17
N ALA A 73 -9.98 -2.12 14.01
CA ALA A 73 -11.07 -1.16 13.84
C ALA A 73 -11.21 -0.17 15.00
N ASN A 74 -10.96 -0.59 16.26
CA ASN A 74 -11.06 0.29 17.42
C ASN A 74 -9.93 1.31 17.46
N GLN A 75 -8.71 0.87 17.11
CA GLN A 75 -7.56 1.75 16.98
C GLN A 75 -7.76 2.77 15.85
N LEU A 76 -8.29 2.33 14.69
CA LEU A 76 -8.62 3.22 13.58
C LEU A 76 -9.72 4.23 13.95
N ARG A 77 -10.75 3.83 14.67
CA ARG A 77 -11.74 4.78 15.23
C ARG A 77 -11.09 5.83 16.11
N SER A 78 -10.21 5.41 17.01
CA SER A 78 -9.49 6.32 17.89
C SER A 78 -8.58 7.29 17.13
N ILE A 79 -8.09 6.88 15.96
CA ILE A 79 -7.29 7.72 15.06
C ILE A 79 -8.17 8.66 14.25
N LEU A 80 -9.34 8.21 13.80
CA LEU A 80 -10.25 8.98 12.95
C LEU A 80 -11.00 10.07 13.73
N ASN A 81 -11.53 9.77 14.93
CA ASN A 81 -12.34 10.70 15.70
C ASN A 81 -11.71 12.11 15.86
N PRO A 82 -10.49 12.29 16.39
CA PRO A 82 -9.91 13.62 16.55
C PRO A 82 -9.57 14.31 15.22
N ARG A 83 -9.52 13.57 14.13
CA ARG A 83 -9.34 14.10 12.78
C ARG A 83 -10.65 14.53 12.16
N ALA A 84 -11.70 13.76 12.39
CA ALA A 84 -13.07 14.08 11.99
C ALA A 84 -13.55 15.37 12.66
N GLU A 85 -13.35 15.52 13.97
CA GLU A 85 -13.66 16.76 14.72
C GLU A 85 -12.97 18.02 14.18
N LYS A 86 -11.81 17.86 13.53
CA LYS A 86 -11.07 18.99 12.92
C LYS A 86 -11.43 19.25 11.46
N ALA A 87 -11.87 18.24 10.75
CA ALA A 87 -12.08 18.28 9.31
C ALA A 87 -13.52 18.55 8.91
N PHE A 88 -14.46 18.18 9.76
CA PHE A 88 -15.90 18.34 9.52
C PHE A 88 -16.51 19.34 10.50
N HIS A 89 -17.59 20.00 10.07
CA HIS A 89 -18.42 20.81 10.97
C HIS A 89 -19.20 19.92 11.93
N ASP A 90 -19.63 20.51 13.03
CA ASP A 90 -20.45 19.82 14.03
C ASP A 90 -21.70 19.23 13.37
N ASP A 91 -22.13 18.04 13.78
CA ASP A 91 -23.33 17.33 13.34
C ASP A 91 -23.39 16.93 11.85
N VAL A 92 -22.29 17.08 11.08
CA VAL A 92 -22.23 16.66 9.67
C VAL A 92 -22.02 15.16 9.52
N LEU A 93 -21.32 14.51 10.43
CA LEU A 93 -21.08 13.06 10.38
C LEU A 93 -22.17 12.30 11.10
N SER A 94 -22.79 11.32 10.45
CA SER A 94 -23.65 10.36 11.14
C SER A 94 -22.84 9.50 12.12
N ASP A 95 -23.51 8.97 13.15
CA ASP A 95 -22.87 8.13 14.19
C ASP A 95 -22.13 6.91 13.61
N ASP A 96 -22.56 6.42 12.46
CA ASP A 96 -22.03 5.21 11.82
C ASP A 96 -20.91 5.49 10.82
N ALA A 97 -20.70 6.72 10.36
CA ALA A 97 -19.75 7.07 9.30
C ALA A 97 -18.30 6.72 9.71
N VAL A 98 -17.82 7.20 10.85
CA VAL A 98 -16.47 6.91 11.34
C VAL A 98 -16.27 5.44 11.69
N PRO A 99 -17.19 4.76 12.41
CA PRO A 99 -17.11 3.33 12.66
C PRO A 99 -16.99 2.49 11.39
N LEU A 100 -17.76 2.81 10.36
CA LEU A 100 -17.76 2.09 9.10
C LEU A 100 -16.45 2.27 8.32
N CYS A 101 -15.94 3.50 8.23
CA CYS A 101 -14.62 3.77 7.64
C CYS A 101 -13.51 2.98 8.34
N ALA A 102 -13.55 2.92 9.68
CA ALA A 102 -12.60 2.15 10.46
C ALA A 102 -12.72 0.63 10.21
N ALA A 103 -13.95 0.12 10.07
CA ALA A 103 -14.21 -1.29 9.80
C ALA A 103 -13.68 -1.71 8.42
N PHE A 104 -13.99 -0.95 7.37
CA PHE A 104 -13.50 -1.21 6.02
C PHE A 104 -11.97 -1.20 5.94
N ALA A 105 -11.34 -0.16 6.50
CA ALA A 105 -9.88 -0.07 6.49
C ALA A 105 -9.20 -1.19 7.31
N ALA A 106 -9.82 -1.65 8.41
CA ALA A 106 -9.31 -2.76 9.20
C ALA A 106 -9.44 -4.12 8.49
N GLN A 107 -10.50 -4.30 7.68
CA GLN A 107 -10.72 -5.54 6.90
C GLN A 107 -9.74 -5.65 5.73
N ASP A 108 -9.34 -4.54 5.15
CA ASP A 108 -8.42 -4.53 4.02
C ASP A 108 -6.96 -4.56 4.49
N THR A 109 -6.40 -3.45 4.92
CA THR A 109 -4.96 -3.32 5.19
C THR A 109 -4.62 -2.95 6.64
N GLY A 110 -5.61 -2.53 7.43
CA GLY A 110 -5.38 -1.94 8.74
C GLY A 110 -4.64 -0.60 8.69
N SER A 111 -4.73 0.12 7.56
CA SER A 111 -4.02 1.37 7.31
C SER A 111 -4.81 2.59 7.77
N ALA A 112 -4.22 3.41 8.65
CA ALA A 112 -4.81 4.69 9.04
C ALA A 112 -4.92 5.68 7.86
N ARG A 113 -3.98 5.64 6.90
CA ARG A 113 -4.01 6.46 5.68
C ARG A 113 -5.24 6.14 4.85
N GLN A 114 -5.53 4.85 4.66
CA GLN A 114 -6.71 4.40 3.93
C GLN A 114 -8.01 4.79 4.63
N ALA A 115 -8.09 4.62 5.96
CA ALA A 115 -9.25 5.02 6.73
C ALA A 115 -9.55 6.54 6.62
N ILE A 116 -8.51 7.38 6.67
CA ILE A 116 -8.63 8.84 6.50
C ILE A 116 -9.05 9.17 5.06
N ARG A 117 -8.47 8.51 4.06
CA ARG A 117 -8.83 8.71 2.65
C ARG A 117 -10.31 8.38 2.41
N LEU A 118 -10.77 7.25 2.95
CA LEU A 118 -12.18 6.84 2.83
C LEU A 118 -13.14 7.84 3.47
N LEU A 119 -12.84 8.32 4.68
CA LEU A 119 -13.68 9.32 5.35
C LEU A 119 -13.73 10.65 4.57
N ARG A 120 -12.60 11.07 4.00
CA ARG A 120 -12.53 12.25 3.15
C ARG A 120 -13.39 12.09 1.90
N GLU A 121 -13.24 10.98 1.20
CA GLU A 121 -14.01 10.69 -0.03
C GLU A 121 -15.51 10.67 0.24
N ALA A 122 -15.94 10.04 1.34
CA ALA A 122 -17.34 10.04 1.76
C ALA A 122 -17.86 11.47 2.02
N GLY A 123 -17.03 12.35 2.58
CA GLY A 123 -17.35 13.76 2.75
C GLY A 123 -17.47 14.51 1.41
N GLU A 124 -16.58 14.26 0.46
CA GLU A 124 -16.60 14.85 -0.88
C GLU A 124 -17.85 14.40 -1.66
N LEU A 125 -18.25 13.11 -1.55
CA LEU A 125 -19.49 12.60 -2.15
C LEU A 125 -20.73 13.24 -1.54
N ALA A 126 -20.81 13.36 -0.22
CA ALA A 126 -21.92 14.04 0.45
C ALA A 126 -22.04 15.50 -0.01
N GLN A 127 -20.91 16.20 -0.12
CA GLN A 127 -20.87 17.56 -0.61
C GLN A 127 -21.33 17.66 -2.09
N ALA A 128 -20.90 16.73 -2.93
CA ALA A 128 -21.30 16.68 -4.34
C ALA A 128 -22.81 16.39 -4.52
N ALA A 129 -23.41 15.67 -3.56
CA ALA A 129 -24.84 15.39 -3.51
C ALA A 129 -25.68 16.48 -2.83
N ASP A 130 -25.07 17.63 -2.46
CA ASP A 130 -25.73 18.68 -1.66
C ASP A 130 -26.38 18.13 -0.36
N SER A 131 -25.77 17.11 0.24
CA SER A 131 -26.23 16.50 1.49
C SER A 131 -25.66 17.24 2.70
N ASP A 132 -26.51 17.56 3.66
CA ASP A 132 -26.10 18.19 4.93
C ASP A 132 -25.37 17.21 5.87
N THR A 133 -25.41 15.91 5.57
CA THR A 133 -24.88 14.86 6.44
C THR A 133 -24.15 13.79 5.65
N VAL A 134 -22.98 13.39 6.13
CA VAL A 134 -22.23 12.22 5.63
C VAL A 134 -22.80 10.96 6.27
N THR A 135 -23.45 10.13 5.49
CA THR A 135 -24.13 8.92 5.95
C THR A 135 -23.31 7.66 5.67
N GLU A 136 -23.76 6.54 6.20
CA GLU A 136 -23.24 5.21 5.88
C GLU A 136 -23.23 4.95 4.36
N GLU A 137 -24.25 5.41 3.63
CA GLU A 137 -24.36 5.23 2.18
C GLU A 137 -23.21 5.91 1.43
N HIS A 138 -22.89 7.16 1.81
CA HIS A 138 -21.73 7.86 1.24
C HIS A 138 -20.40 7.14 1.53
N VAL A 139 -20.26 6.51 2.70
CA VAL A 139 -19.05 5.73 3.02
C VAL A 139 -18.94 4.48 2.16
N ARG A 140 -20.05 3.78 1.89
CA ARG A 140 -20.08 2.61 1.02
C ARG A 140 -19.77 2.98 -0.43
N GLU A 141 -20.39 4.06 -0.94
CA GLU A 141 -20.12 4.56 -2.27
C GLU A 141 -18.66 5.00 -2.43
N ALA A 142 -18.10 5.68 -1.43
CA ALA A 142 -16.69 6.04 -1.40
C ALA A 142 -15.77 4.80 -1.43
N GLN A 143 -16.12 3.73 -0.72
CA GLN A 143 -15.36 2.48 -0.75
C GLN A 143 -15.38 1.86 -2.15
N ASP A 144 -16.56 1.77 -2.77
CA ASP A 144 -16.72 1.25 -4.12
C ASP A 144 -15.94 2.06 -5.17
N GLU A 145 -15.93 3.39 -5.04
CA GLU A 145 -15.17 4.27 -5.93
C GLU A 145 -13.66 4.12 -5.75
N LEU A 146 -13.19 4.04 -4.52
CA LEU A 146 -11.77 3.83 -4.24
C LEU A 146 -11.28 2.48 -4.75
N GLU A 147 -12.07 1.42 -4.60
CA GLU A 147 -11.75 0.09 -5.15
C GLU A 147 -11.71 0.11 -6.69
N LYS A 148 -12.68 0.75 -7.34
CA LYS A 148 -12.69 0.93 -8.80
C LYS A 148 -11.47 1.69 -9.29
N ASN A 149 -11.12 2.79 -8.61
CA ASN A 149 -9.97 3.61 -8.97
C ASN A 149 -8.65 2.81 -8.83
N GLN A 150 -8.48 2.04 -7.75
CA GLN A 150 -7.32 1.18 -7.57
C GLN A 150 -7.20 0.12 -8.68
N LEU A 151 -8.33 -0.51 -9.05
CA LEU A 151 -8.36 -1.47 -10.16
C LEU A 151 -7.98 -0.78 -11.48
N TYR A 152 -8.48 0.44 -11.71
CA TYR A 152 -8.19 1.20 -12.92
C TYR A 152 -6.71 1.58 -13.01
N GLU A 153 -6.14 2.09 -11.91
CA GLU A 153 -4.71 2.42 -11.79
C GLU A 153 -3.85 1.16 -12.03
N GLY A 154 -4.17 0.06 -11.33
CA GLY A 154 -3.45 -1.21 -11.52
C GLY A 154 -3.55 -1.77 -12.95
N MET A 155 -4.69 -1.56 -13.63
CA MET A 155 -4.82 -1.91 -15.05
C MET A 155 -3.95 -1.02 -15.95
N GLN A 156 -3.84 0.28 -15.67
CA GLN A 156 -3.03 1.19 -16.48
C GLN A 156 -1.52 0.89 -16.37
N GLU A 157 -1.07 0.36 -15.25
CA GLU A 157 0.33 -0.01 -15.01
C GLU A 157 0.74 -1.32 -15.69
N LEU A 158 -0.23 -2.11 -16.17
CA LEU A 158 0.07 -3.37 -16.83
C LEU A 158 0.78 -3.18 -18.17
N THR A 159 1.71 -4.09 -18.44
CA THR A 159 2.30 -4.22 -19.78
C THR A 159 1.26 -4.68 -20.80
N THR A 160 1.56 -4.57 -22.09
CA THR A 160 0.70 -5.08 -23.18
C THR A 160 0.38 -6.56 -22.98
N GLN A 161 1.37 -7.38 -22.56
CA GLN A 161 1.17 -8.78 -22.24
C GLN A 161 0.25 -8.98 -21.02
N GLY A 162 0.37 -8.14 -19.99
CA GLY A 162 -0.53 -8.15 -18.83
C GLY A 162 -1.98 -7.90 -19.23
N HIS A 163 -2.22 -6.92 -20.10
CA HIS A 163 -3.55 -6.67 -20.67
C HIS A 163 -4.06 -7.87 -21.49
N ALA A 164 -3.21 -8.51 -22.30
CA ALA A 164 -3.59 -9.68 -23.07
C ALA A 164 -3.99 -10.85 -22.17
N VAL A 165 -3.30 -11.06 -21.04
CA VAL A 165 -3.67 -12.07 -20.04
C VAL A 165 -5.02 -11.74 -19.38
N LEU A 166 -5.25 -10.47 -18.99
CA LEU A 166 -6.54 -10.04 -18.45
C LEU A 166 -7.69 -10.24 -19.44
N CYS A 167 -7.48 -9.91 -20.71
CA CYS A 167 -8.45 -10.16 -21.77
C CYS A 167 -8.74 -11.66 -21.92
N ALA A 168 -7.73 -12.52 -21.81
CA ALA A 168 -7.90 -13.96 -21.85
C ALA A 168 -8.73 -14.48 -20.66
N LEU A 169 -8.48 -13.99 -19.45
CA LEU A 169 -9.27 -14.32 -18.26
C LEU A 169 -10.72 -13.85 -18.40
N ALA A 170 -10.93 -12.60 -18.79
CA ALA A 170 -12.27 -12.03 -19.00
C ALA A 170 -13.06 -12.82 -20.03
N TYR A 171 -12.40 -13.33 -21.09
CA TYR A 171 -13.03 -14.18 -22.08
C TYR A 171 -13.54 -15.50 -21.48
N HIS A 172 -12.74 -16.19 -20.66
CA HIS A 172 -13.15 -17.41 -19.99
C HIS A 172 -14.25 -17.16 -18.95
N GLN A 173 -14.17 -16.06 -18.22
CA GLN A 173 -15.21 -15.66 -17.27
C GLN A 173 -16.55 -15.40 -17.96
N ALA A 174 -16.54 -14.75 -19.13
CA ALA A 174 -17.76 -14.49 -19.91
C ALA A 174 -18.43 -15.78 -20.46
N LEU A 175 -17.69 -16.89 -20.49
CA LEU A 175 -18.19 -18.22 -20.92
C LEU A 175 -18.51 -19.14 -19.73
N ASP A 176 -18.47 -18.62 -18.48
CA ASP A 176 -18.61 -19.41 -17.24
C ASP A 176 -17.57 -20.56 -17.13
N ASP A 177 -16.43 -20.45 -17.81
CA ASP A 177 -15.33 -21.41 -17.82
C ASP A 177 -14.26 -21.03 -16.78
N VAL A 178 -14.68 -20.85 -15.55
CA VAL A 178 -13.80 -20.54 -14.41
C VAL A 178 -14.04 -21.51 -13.25
N PRO A 179 -12.98 -21.94 -12.56
CA PRO A 179 -11.56 -21.59 -12.72
C PRO A 179 -10.91 -22.20 -13.97
N VAL A 180 -10.17 -21.37 -14.70
CA VAL A 180 -9.49 -21.77 -15.94
C VAL A 180 -8.13 -22.43 -15.65
N ARG A 181 -7.75 -23.46 -16.42
CA ARG A 181 -6.42 -24.07 -16.34
C ARG A 181 -5.39 -23.17 -17.04
N SER A 182 -4.17 -23.13 -16.49
CA SER A 182 -3.09 -22.29 -17.05
C SER A 182 -2.83 -22.56 -18.54
N ARG A 183 -2.98 -23.81 -18.99
CA ARG A 183 -2.82 -24.18 -20.40
C ARG A 183 -3.90 -23.52 -21.29
N ASP A 184 -5.16 -23.59 -20.87
CA ASP A 184 -6.29 -23.10 -21.67
C ASP A 184 -6.25 -21.55 -21.70
N LEU A 185 -5.86 -20.94 -20.58
CA LEU A 185 -5.59 -19.52 -20.49
C LEU A 185 -4.46 -19.10 -21.46
N TYR A 186 -3.34 -19.84 -21.47
CA TYR A 186 -2.21 -19.55 -22.36
C TYR A 186 -2.58 -19.67 -23.84
N GLU A 187 -3.32 -20.70 -24.22
CA GLU A 187 -3.82 -20.85 -25.60
C GLU A 187 -4.71 -19.66 -26.02
N ARG A 188 -5.49 -19.11 -25.09
CA ARG A 188 -6.30 -17.92 -25.35
C ARG A 188 -5.44 -16.66 -25.44
N TYR A 189 -4.49 -16.51 -24.53
CA TYR A 189 -3.51 -15.42 -24.53
C TYR A 189 -2.76 -15.31 -25.85
N VAL A 190 -2.21 -16.42 -26.36
CA VAL A 190 -1.51 -16.45 -27.67
C VAL A 190 -2.42 -15.94 -28.78
N LYS A 191 -3.69 -16.41 -28.86
CA LYS A 191 -4.65 -15.94 -29.87
C LYS A 191 -4.96 -14.44 -29.76
N ILE A 192 -4.88 -13.87 -28.57
CA ILE A 192 -5.08 -12.43 -28.37
C ILE A 192 -3.84 -11.67 -28.83
N CYS A 193 -2.63 -12.13 -28.47
CA CYS A 193 -1.39 -11.55 -28.93
C CYS A 193 -1.28 -11.54 -30.47
N ASP A 194 -1.62 -12.66 -31.12
CA ASP A 194 -1.68 -12.77 -32.60
C ASP A 194 -2.60 -11.72 -33.23
N ARG A 195 -3.74 -11.41 -32.57
CA ARG A 195 -4.68 -10.39 -33.07
C ARG A 195 -4.20 -8.95 -32.85
N LEU A 196 -3.40 -8.74 -31.81
CA LEU A 196 -2.84 -7.43 -31.46
C LEU A 196 -1.50 -7.16 -32.13
N ASP A 197 -0.97 -8.11 -32.92
CA ASP A 197 0.35 -8.06 -33.57
C ASP A 197 1.47 -7.79 -32.52
N THR A 198 1.37 -8.47 -31.36
CA THR A 198 2.35 -8.40 -30.27
C THR A 198 2.98 -9.75 -30.04
N ASP A 199 4.26 -9.77 -29.65
CA ASP A 199 4.96 -11.01 -29.30
C ASP A 199 4.31 -11.69 -28.09
N SER A 200 4.13 -13.02 -28.14
CA SER A 200 3.51 -13.85 -27.09
C SER A 200 4.55 -14.45 -26.13
#